data_5b60ddec3675655bb217e593f652a92a
#
_entry.id   5b60ddec3675655bb217e593f652a92a
#
_cell.length_a   1.000
_cell.length_b   1.000
_cell.length_c   1.000
_cell.angle_alpha   90.00
_cell.angle_beta   90.00
_cell.angle_gamma   90.00
#
_symmetry.space_group_name_H-M   'P 1'
#
loop_
_entity.id
_entity.type
_entity.pdbx_description
1 polymer ?
#
loop_
_entity_poly.entity_id
_entity_poly.type
_entity_poly.pdbx_seq_one_letter_code
_entity_poly.pdbx_strand_id
1 'polypeptide(L)'
;SYMHGNYGYFWNRTNVYNNMEVDHVELKDTFADTSEDVMGYLSDELLYRQAVEKLSNYDAPFISYIVAASSHTGFTLDGLQDRSKVSIDVGKYKDTFFGNYLESANYADYAFGIFIDELKKADLYDDTVIILYGDHNGLDMYNNEMIEFLSELDGNVTDVDIKLNYIRVLAGMRIPGISNLRIDKPVSKLDIKPTLAYLCNLDSGVSLGTNMLAKKNFICLNNERIV
;
A
#
# COMPACT_ATOMS: atom_id res chain seq x y z
N SER A 1 0.35 -2.70 15.91
CA SER A 1 1.09 -3.85 15.32
C SER A 1 1.78 -3.48 14.02
N TYR A 2 2.76 -4.28 13.63
CA TYR A 2 3.42 -4.28 12.32
C TYR A 2 3.34 -5.68 11.71
N MET A 3 2.95 -5.78 10.45
CA MET A 3 2.78 -7.04 9.74
C MET A 3 3.42 -6.99 8.36
N HIS A 4 4.20 -8.04 7.98
CA HIS A 4 4.82 -8.12 6.66
C HIS A 4 5.13 -9.58 6.26
N GLY A 5 4.90 -9.92 5.00
CA GLY A 5 5.11 -11.25 4.45
C GLY A 5 6.56 -11.69 4.23
N ASN A 6 7.55 -10.97 4.79
CA ASN A 6 8.96 -11.33 4.70
C ASN A 6 9.55 -11.65 6.08
N TYR A 7 10.74 -12.24 6.10
CA TYR A 7 11.47 -12.57 7.32
C TYR A 7 12.02 -11.35 8.05
N GLY A 8 12.11 -11.44 9.39
CA GLY A 8 12.50 -10.33 10.24
C GLY A 8 13.96 -9.90 10.15
N TYR A 9 14.85 -10.81 9.74
CA TYR A 9 16.26 -10.48 9.55
C TYR A 9 16.48 -9.55 8.33
N PHE A 10 15.58 -9.59 7.35
CA PHE A 10 15.67 -8.74 6.19
C PHE A 10 15.38 -7.28 6.59
N TRP A 11 16.31 -6.38 6.30
CA TRP A 11 16.32 -4.97 6.76
C TRP A 11 16.25 -4.81 8.29
N ASN A 12 16.67 -5.84 9.04
CA ASN A 12 16.71 -5.81 10.51
C ASN A 12 15.36 -5.44 11.17
N ARG A 13 14.25 -5.81 10.51
CA ARG A 13 12.88 -5.42 10.92
C ARG A 13 12.55 -5.81 12.36
N THR A 14 12.91 -7.03 12.75
CA THR A 14 12.65 -7.51 14.12
C THR A 14 13.23 -6.55 15.16
N ASN A 15 14.50 -6.17 15.02
CA ASN A 15 15.13 -5.28 15.99
C ASN A 15 14.57 -3.85 15.90
N VAL A 16 14.28 -3.35 14.69
CA VAL A 16 13.73 -2.01 14.48
C VAL A 16 12.39 -1.88 15.19
N TYR A 17 11.44 -2.77 14.92
CA TYR A 17 10.09 -2.65 15.48
C TYR A 17 10.02 -3.02 16.96
N ASN A 18 10.85 -3.94 17.45
CA ASN A 18 10.99 -4.20 18.88
C ASN A 18 11.55 -2.99 19.64
N ASN A 19 12.56 -2.30 19.08
CA ASN A 19 13.10 -1.07 19.66
C ASN A 19 12.12 0.12 19.59
N MET A 20 11.14 0.08 18.70
CA MET A 20 10.04 1.04 18.64
C MET A 20 8.89 0.68 19.58
N GLU A 21 9.08 -0.35 20.40
CA GLU A 21 8.06 -0.84 21.36
C GLU A 21 6.73 -1.19 20.69
N VAL A 22 6.78 -1.79 19.50
CA VAL A 22 5.59 -2.29 18.80
C VAL A 22 5.13 -3.58 19.47
N ASP A 23 3.92 -3.60 20.00
CA ASP A 23 3.38 -4.72 20.81
C ASP A 23 3.36 -6.05 20.05
N HIS A 24 3.00 -6.01 18.75
CA HIS A 24 2.90 -7.20 17.89
C HIS A 24 3.68 -6.98 16.60
N VAL A 25 4.73 -7.76 16.41
CA VAL A 25 5.57 -7.76 15.19
C VAL A 25 5.38 -9.10 14.49
N GLU A 26 4.56 -9.10 13.43
CA GLU A 26 4.18 -10.29 12.69
C GLU A 26 4.93 -10.34 11.36
N LEU A 27 5.78 -11.31 11.23
CA LEU A 27 6.65 -11.51 10.07
C LEU A 27 6.40 -12.91 9.49
N LYS A 28 6.98 -13.24 8.36
CA LYS A 28 6.67 -14.46 7.61
C LYS A 28 6.69 -15.72 8.47
N ASP A 29 7.60 -15.82 9.41
CA ASP A 29 7.77 -16.96 10.33
C ASP A 29 6.76 -16.99 11.49
N THR A 30 5.95 -15.96 11.67
CA THR A 30 4.89 -15.92 12.69
C THR A 30 3.49 -16.18 12.13
N PHE A 31 3.37 -16.30 10.81
CA PHE A 31 2.11 -16.68 10.16
C PHE A 31 1.98 -18.21 10.09
N ALA A 32 0.76 -18.70 10.32
CA ALA A 32 0.48 -20.14 10.38
C ALA A 32 0.53 -20.82 9.00
N ASP A 33 0.00 -20.13 7.98
CA ASP A 33 -0.01 -20.61 6.60
C ASP A 33 0.97 -19.78 5.75
N THR A 34 2.00 -20.45 5.26
CA THR A 34 3.01 -19.92 4.34
C THR A 34 3.07 -20.71 3.04
N SER A 35 1.97 -21.39 2.68
CA SER A 35 1.90 -22.30 1.53
C SER A 35 1.97 -21.60 0.17
N GLU A 36 1.60 -20.30 0.09
CA GLU A 36 1.72 -19.52 -1.12
C GLU A 36 2.73 -18.38 -0.93
N ASP A 37 3.89 -18.56 -1.56
CA ASP A 37 5.01 -17.62 -1.57
C ASP A 37 5.09 -16.96 -2.95
N VAL A 38 4.97 -15.64 -3.00
CA VAL A 38 5.10 -14.86 -4.23
C VAL A 38 6.40 -14.07 -4.19
N MET A 39 7.31 -14.39 -5.09
CA MET A 39 8.65 -13.74 -5.19
C MET A 39 9.45 -13.75 -3.86
N GLY A 40 9.28 -14.77 -3.01
CA GLY A 40 9.96 -14.87 -1.71
C GLY A 40 9.19 -14.25 -0.53
N TYR A 41 8.04 -13.65 -0.78
CA TYR A 41 7.14 -13.09 0.24
C TYR A 41 5.89 -13.96 0.40
N LEU A 42 5.31 -13.96 1.57
CA LEU A 42 3.94 -14.48 1.73
C LEU A 42 3.02 -13.72 0.77
N SER A 43 2.18 -14.44 0.01
CA SER A 43 1.26 -13.77 -0.94
C SER A 43 0.37 -12.76 -0.21
N ASP A 44 0.02 -11.66 -0.88
CA ASP A 44 -0.77 -10.61 -0.25
C ASP A 44 -2.14 -11.13 0.23
N GLU A 45 -2.75 -12.09 -0.48
CA GLU A 45 -4.00 -12.71 -0.03
C GLU A 45 -3.82 -13.45 1.30
N LEU A 46 -2.80 -14.32 1.41
CA LEU A 46 -2.54 -15.05 2.66
C LEU A 46 -2.14 -14.11 3.80
N LEU A 47 -1.35 -13.09 3.49
CA LEU A 47 -1.00 -12.05 4.45
C LEU A 47 -2.26 -11.38 5.01
N TYR A 48 -3.16 -10.94 4.15
CA TYR A 48 -4.35 -10.20 4.57
C TYR A 48 -5.35 -11.08 5.34
N ARG A 49 -5.59 -12.32 4.92
CA ARG A 49 -6.46 -13.25 5.67
C ARG A 49 -5.96 -13.47 7.08
N GLN A 50 -4.69 -13.80 7.23
CA GLN A 50 -4.08 -14.07 8.53
C GLN A 50 -3.87 -12.80 9.35
N ALA A 51 -3.64 -11.65 8.71
CA ALA A 51 -3.59 -10.37 9.39
C ALA A 51 -4.93 -10.08 10.08
N VAL A 52 -6.05 -10.23 9.38
CA VAL A 52 -7.37 -9.99 9.99
C VAL A 52 -7.67 -10.98 11.10
N GLU A 53 -7.30 -12.26 10.96
CA GLU A 53 -7.41 -13.26 12.02
C GLU A 53 -6.65 -12.81 13.30
N LYS A 54 -5.43 -12.30 13.14
CA LYS A 54 -4.65 -11.76 14.27
C LYS A 54 -5.31 -10.51 14.86
N LEU A 55 -5.73 -9.55 14.01
CA LEU A 55 -6.37 -8.30 14.44
C LEU A 55 -7.65 -8.55 15.23
N SER A 56 -8.43 -9.58 14.90
CA SER A 56 -9.65 -9.94 15.62
C SER A 56 -9.39 -10.41 17.08
N ASN A 57 -8.14 -10.73 17.40
CA ASN A 57 -7.72 -11.14 18.75
C ASN A 57 -7.01 -10.03 19.52
N TYR A 58 -6.85 -8.82 18.95
CA TYR A 58 -6.20 -7.70 19.64
C TYR A 58 -7.22 -6.89 20.44
N ASP A 59 -6.80 -6.43 21.60
CA ASP A 59 -7.61 -5.50 22.39
C ASP A 59 -7.71 -4.14 21.68
N ALA A 60 -8.93 -3.66 21.52
CA ALA A 60 -9.17 -2.31 21.00
C ALA A 60 -8.97 -1.23 22.07
N PRO A 61 -8.50 -0.02 21.70
CA PRO A 61 -8.14 0.41 20.35
C PRO A 61 -6.73 -0.03 19.93
N PHE A 62 -6.53 -0.35 18.66
CA PHE A 62 -5.20 -0.67 18.12
C PHE A 62 -4.92 0.07 16.80
N ILE A 63 -3.64 0.17 16.45
CA ILE A 63 -3.16 0.60 15.13
C ILE A 63 -2.36 -0.55 14.53
N SER A 64 -2.62 -0.86 13.26
CA SER A 64 -1.85 -1.86 12.50
C SER A 64 -1.26 -1.25 11.23
N TYR A 65 0.02 -1.53 11.01
CA TYR A 65 0.73 -1.19 9.78
C TYR A 65 1.06 -2.49 9.04
N ILE A 66 0.36 -2.72 7.93
CA ILE A 66 0.49 -3.94 7.13
C ILE A 66 1.20 -3.57 5.82
N VAL A 67 2.28 -4.26 5.49
CA VAL A 67 3.07 -4.03 4.28
C VAL A 67 2.94 -5.22 3.36
N ALA A 68 2.18 -5.05 2.28
CA ALA A 68 2.04 -6.00 1.20
C ALA A 68 3.27 -5.97 0.28
N ALA A 69 3.53 -7.02 -0.48
CA ALA A 69 4.74 -7.15 -1.27
C ALA A 69 4.56 -7.81 -2.65
N SER A 70 3.39 -8.33 -2.99
CA SER A 70 3.19 -9.00 -4.29
C SER A 70 3.30 -8.07 -5.49
N SER A 71 3.19 -6.74 -5.28
CA SER A 71 3.45 -5.71 -6.28
C SER A 71 4.85 -5.08 -6.18
N HIS A 72 5.79 -5.72 -5.49
CA HIS A 72 7.19 -5.28 -5.40
C HIS A 72 7.93 -5.50 -6.73
N THR A 73 8.99 -4.74 -6.96
CA THR A 73 9.82 -4.84 -8.18
C THR A 73 10.25 -6.27 -8.47
N GLY A 74 10.27 -6.60 -9.78
CA GLY A 74 10.29 -7.97 -10.32
C GLY A 74 8.93 -8.29 -10.93
N PHE A 75 7.85 -8.01 -10.24
CA PHE A 75 6.45 -8.05 -10.68
C PHE A 75 6.01 -9.37 -11.33
N THR A 76 6.80 -10.47 -11.17
CA THR A 76 6.56 -11.70 -11.93
C THR A 76 5.41 -12.54 -11.37
N LEU A 77 4.98 -12.28 -10.15
CA LEU A 77 4.04 -13.10 -9.41
C LEU A 77 4.43 -14.59 -9.38
N ASP A 78 5.75 -14.88 -9.43
CA ASP A 78 6.26 -16.25 -9.31
C ASP A 78 5.83 -16.84 -7.97
N GLY A 79 5.26 -18.06 -8.04
CA GLY A 79 4.71 -18.74 -6.86
C GLY A 79 3.22 -18.53 -6.63
N LEU A 80 2.57 -17.58 -7.31
CA LEU A 80 1.12 -17.45 -7.26
C LEU A 80 0.45 -18.70 -7.87
N GLN A 81 -0.24 -19.47 -7.04
CA GLN A 81 -0.79 -20.77 -7.42
C GLN A 81 -2.00 -20.66 -8.35
N ASP A 82 -2.83 -19.66 -8.11
CA ASP A 82 -4.03 -19.41 -8.92
C ASP A 82 -3.92 -18.11 -9.70
N ARG A 83 -3.49 -18.21 -10.95
CA ARG A 83 -3.35 -17.06 -11.87
C ARG A 83 -4.69 -16.47 -12.33
N SER A 84 -5.84 -17.13 -12.09
CA SER A 84 -7.14 -16.56 -12.40
C SER A 84 -7.52 -15.35 -11.54
N LYS A 85 -6.80 -15.15 -10.43
CA LYS A 85 -6.88 -13.96 -9.57
C LYS A 85 -6.36 -12.69 -10.27
N VAL A 86 -5.60 -12.84 -11.36
CA VAL A 86 -5.15 -11.75 -12.24
C VAL A 86 -6.12 -11.68 -13.42
N SER A 87 -6.98 -10.68 -13.42
CA SER A 87 -8.08 -10.54 -14.37
C SER A 87 -7.84 -9.54 -15.51
N ILE A 88 -6.74 -8.78 -15.44
CA ILE A 88 -6.40 -7.79 -16.47
C ILE A 88 -5.83 -8.46 -17.73
N ASP A 89 -6.26 -7.98 -18.90
CA ASP A 89 -5.60 -8.29 -20.19
C ASP A 89 -4.60 -7.16 -20.49
N VAL A 90 -3.32 -7.49 -20.43
CA VAL A 90 -2.24 -6.54 -20.69
C VAL A 90 -1.85 -6.44 -22.19
N GLY A 91 -2.55 -7.19 -23.06
CA GLY A 91 -2.43 -7.12 -24.51
C GLY A 91 -0.99 -7.28 -25.00
N LYS A 92 -0.49 -6.29 -25.75
CA LYS A 92 0.87 -6.29 -26.33
C LYS A 92 2.00 -6.23 -25.28
N TYR A 93 1.69 -5.88 -24.04
CA TYR A 93 2.68 -5.81 -22.95
C TYR A 93 2.84 -7.14 -22.21
N LYS A 94 2.17 -8.21 -22.67
CA LYS A 94 2.32 -9.53 -22.06
C LYS A 94 3.79 -9.96 -22.05
N ASP A 95 4.22 -10.54 -20.92
CA ASP A 95 5.58 -11.02 -20.70
C ASP A 95 6.66 -9.91 -20.73
N THR A 96 6.26 -8.64 -20.67
CA THR A 96 7.18 -7.51 -20.49
C THR A 96 7.24 -7.06 -19.03
N PHE A 97 8.25 -6.27 -18.67
CA PHE A 97 8.39 -5.73 -17.32
C PHE A 97 7.19 -4.84 -16.93
N PHE A 98 6.71 -4.03 -17.88
CA PHE A 98 5.53 -3.19 -17.66
C PHE A 98 4.25 -4.01 -17.57
N GLY A 99 4.08 -5.03 -18.42
CA GLY A 99 2.94 -5.95 -18.34
C GLY A 99 2.89 -6.68 -17.01
N ASN A 100 4.03 -7.20 -16.54
CA ASN A 100 4.14 -7.82 -15.22
C ASN A 100 3.77 -6.86 -14.09
N TYR A 101 4.18 -5.58 -14.19
CA TYR A 101 3.76 -4.56 -13.24
C TYR A 101 2.24 -4.39 -13.19
N LEU A 102 1.58 -4.30 -14.36
CA LEU A 102 0.12 -4.18 -14.43
C LEU A 102 -0.58 -5.42 -13.84
N GLU A 103 -0.09 -6.62 -14.15
CA GLU A 103 -0.61 -7.86 -13.57
C GLU A 103 -0.44 -7.91 -12.05
N SER A 104 0.73 -7.52 -11.54
CA SER A 104 0.99 -7.52 -10.10
C SER A 104 0.16 -6.48 -9.35
N ALA A 105 -0.06 -5.30 -9.95
CA ALA A 105 -0.95 -4.28 -9.41
C ALA A 105 -2.42 -4.76 -9.38
N ASN A 106 -2.87 -5.46 -10.43
CA ASN A 106 -4.21 -6.06 -10.48
C ASN A 106 -4.38 -7.14 -9.41
N TYR A 107 -3.35 -7.98 -9.18
CA TYR A 107 -3.39 -8.95 -8.09
C TYR A 107 -3.41 -8.27 -6.71
N ALA A 108 -2.64 -7.21 -6.50
CA ALA A 108 -2.66 -6.46 -5.25
C ALA A 108 -4.04 -5.86 -4.95
N ASP A 109 -4.74 -5.35 -5.98
CA ASP A 109 -6.12 -4.86 -5.86
C ASP A 109 -7.09 -6.00 -5.48
N TYR A 110 -6.99 -7.15 -6.14
CA TYR A 110 -7.76 -8.35 -5.77
C TYR A 110 -7.52 -8.73 -4.31
N ALA A 111 -6.26 -8.83 -3.88
CA ALA A 111 -5.92 -9.20 -2.51
C ALA A 111 -6.42 -8.17 -1.48
N PHE A 112 -6.36 -6.88 -1.82
CA PHE A 112 -6.93 -5.84 -0.97
C PHE A 112 -8.46 -5.97 -0.85
N GLY A 113 -9.15 -6.37 -1.91
CA GLY A 113 -10.57 -6.74 -1.85
C GLY A 113 -10.85 -7.84 -0.82
N ILE A 114 -10.01 -8.89 -0.80
CA ILE A 114 -10.07 -9.95 0.23
C ILE A 114 -9.87 -9.38 1.63
N PHE A 115 -8.90 -8.47 1.84
CA PHE A 115 -8.70 -7.81 3.13
C PHE A 115 -9.97 -7.12 3.64
N ILE A 116 -10.62 -6.35 2.77
CA ILE A 116 -11.88 -5.67 3.09
C ILE A 116 -12.99 -6.66 3.46
N ASP A 117 -13.10 -7.75 2.74
CA ASP A 117 -14.12 -8.77 3.01
C ASP A 117 -13.85 -9.54 4.30
N GLU A 118 -12.59 -9.83 4.62
CA GLU A 118 -12.23 -10.45 5.90
C GLU A 118 -12.49 -9.49 7.08
N LEU A 119 -12.18 -8.20 6.96
CA LEU A 119 -12.53 -7.20 7.98
C LEU A 119 -14.05 -7.13 8.25
N LYS A 120 -14.88 -7.23 7.19
CA LYS A 120 -16.34 -7.28 7.34
C LYS A 120 -16.81 -8.56 8.06
N LYS A 121 -16.24 -9.71 7.71
CA LYS A 121 -16.54 -10.99 8.36
C LYS A 121 -16.15 -11.02 9.84
N ALA A 122 -15.09 -10.29 10.19
CA ALA A 122 -14.59 -10.19 11.56
C ALA A 122 -15.27 -9.06 12.37
N ASP A 123 -16.28 -8.38 11.83
CA ASP A 123 -16.96 -7.22 12.43
C ASP A 123 -16.02 -6.05 12.80
N LEU A 124 -14.87 -5.96 12.11
CA LEU A 124 -13.88 -4.88 12.32
C LEU A 124 -14.06 -3.71 11.34
N TYR A 125 -14.72 -3.94 10.21
CA TYR A 125 -14.76 -2.97 9.11
C TYR A 125 -15.41 -1.65 9.50
N ASP A 126 -16.55 -1.68 10.20
CA ASP A 126 -17.37 -0.49 10.41
C ASP A 126 -16.71 0.52 11.36
N ASP A 127 -15.90 0.06 12.30
CA ASP A 127 -15.22 0.87 13.29
C ASP A 127 -13.75 1.16 12.96
N THR A 128 -13.28 0.76 11.76
CA THR A 128 -11.87 0.90 11.35
C THR A 128 -11.68 2.03 10.35
N VAL A 129 -10.73 2.93 10.64
CA VAL A 129 -10.14 3.84 9.64
C VAL A 129 -9.12 3.03 8.84
N ILE A 130 -9.31 2.95 7.53
CA ILE A 130 -8.39 2.24 6.64
C ILE A 130 -7.67 3.28 5.79
N ILE A 131 -6.33 3.24 5.75
CA ILE A 131 -5.50 4.04 4.86
C ILE A 131 -4.71 3.10 3.97
N LEU A 132 -4.97 3.16 2.65
CA LEU A 132 -4.20 2.48 1.62
C LEU A 132 -3.32 3.49 0.91
N TYR A 133 -2.03 3.21 0.79
CA TYR A 133 -1.12 4.07 0.02
C TYR A 133 0.09 3.28 -0.50
N GLY A 134 0.62 3.72 -1.65
CA GLY A 134 1.91 3.24 -2.13
C GLY A 134 3.05 3.94 -1.39
N ASP A 135 4.07 3.19 -1.00
CA ASP A 135 5.25 3.74 -0.32
C ASP A 135 6.20 4.49 -1.27
N HIS A 136 6.24 4.12 -2.56
CA HIS A 136 6.94 4.80 -3.64
C HIS A 136 6.37 4.38 -5.01
N ASN A 137 6.83 5.02 -6.09
CA ASN A 137 6.50 4.59 -7.45
C ASN A 137 7.07 3.19 -7.74
N GLY A 138 6.29 2.36 -8.42
CA GLY A 138 6.66 0.99 -8.78
C GLY A 138 7.63 0.93 -9.95
N LEU A 139 7.43 1.77 -10.97
CA LEU A 139 8.23 1.81 -12.18
C LEU A 139 9.22 2.97 -12.18
N ASP A 140 10.34 2.79 -12.88
CA ASP A 140 11.19 3.91 -13.27
C ASP A 140 10.40 4.85 -14.17
N MET A 141 10.48 6.15 -13.90
CA MET A 141 9.80 7.18 -14.69
C MET A 141 10.25 7.24 -16.15
N TYR A 142 11.33 6.58 -16.51
CA TYR A 142 11.85 6.48 -17.88
C TYR A 142 11.63 5.09 -18.49
N ASN A 143 10.75 4.27 -17.93
CA ASN A 143 10.37 3.01 -18.55
C ASN A 143 9.68 3.27 -19.89
N ASN A 144 10.30 2.82 -20.99
CA ASN A 144 9.83 3.10 -22.34
C ASN A 144 8.43 2.54 -22.62
N GLU A 145 8.11 1.36 -22.11
CA GLU A 145 6.79 0.71 -22.30
C GLU A 145 5.70 1.50 -21.59
N MET A 146 6.00 1.99 -20.38
CA MET A 146 5.09 2.89 -19.65
C MET A 146 4.85 4.19 -20.42
N ILE A 147 5.90 4.82 -20.94
CA ILE A 147 5.79 6.08 -21.71
C ILE A 147 4.98 5.84 -22.99
N GLU A 148 5.19 4.73 -23.69
CA GLU A 148 4.42 4.35 -24.87
C GLU A 148 2.93 4.19 -24.50
N PHE A 149 2.62 3.42 -23.46
CA PHE A 149 1.26 3.20 -22.98
C PHE A 149 0.56 4.53 -22.61
N LEU A 150 1.23 5.39 -21.85
CA LEU A 150 0.68 6.68 -21.46
C LEU A 150 0.46 7.60 -22.68
N SER A 151 1.35 7.56 -23.66
CA SER A 151 1.23 8.35 -24.89
C SER A 151 0.06 7.87 -25.77
N GLU A 152 -0.31 6.60 -25.70
CA GLU A 152 -1.50 6.08 -26.37
C GLU A 152 -2.80 6.55 -25.70
N LEU A 153 -2.78 6.73 -24.38
CA LEU A 153 -3.95 7.19 -23.62
C LEU A 153 -4.15 8.71 -23.69
N ASP A 154 -3.09 9.47 -23.44
CA ASP A 154 -3.15 10.91 -23.19
C ASP A 154 -2.49 11.76 -24.31
N GLY A 155 -1.95 11.11 -25.34
CA GLY A 155 -1.21 11.77 -26.40
C GLY A 155 0.27 11.98 -26.06
N ASN A 156 0.88 13.08 -26.48
CA ASN A 156 2.30 13.31 -26.25
C ASN A 156 2.60 13.59 -24.78
N VAL A 157 3.18 12.60 -24.08
CA VAL A 157 3.57 12.68 -22.66
C VAL A 157 4.97 13.27 -22.54
N THR A 158 5.09 14.36 -21.80
CA THR A 158 6.38 15.03 -21.56
C THR A 158 7.03 14.58 -20.25
N ASP A 159 8.32 14.88 -20.09
CA ASP A 159 9.03 14.66 -18.79
C ASP A 159 8.36 15.38 -17.63
N VAL A 160 7.74 16.52 -17.88
CA VAL A 160 7.00 17.29 -16.86
C VAL A 160 5.75 16.54 -16.44
N ASP A 161 5.00 15.97 -17.41
CA ASP A 161 3.81 15.17 -17.12
C ASP A 161 4.17 13.95 -16.29
N ILE A 162 5.24 13.25 -16.65
CA ILE A 162 5.75 12.09 -15.89
C ILE A 162 6.03 12.49 -14.45
N LYS A 163 6.82 13.54 -14.24
CA LYS A 163 7.23 14.01 -12.90
C LYS A 163 6.08 14.53 -12.04
N LEU A 164 5.07 15.13 -12.64
CA LEU A 164 3.96 15.73 -11.88
C LEU A 164 2.76 14.81 -11.72
N ASN A 165 2.51 13.93 -12.68
CA ASN A 165 1.27 13.16 -12.75
C ASN A 165 1.46 11.66 -12.58
N TYR A 166 2.50 11.07 -13.18
CA TYR A 166 2.60 9.60 -13.28
C TYR A 166 3.50 8.94 -12.24
N ILE A 167 4.35 9.69 -11.53
CA ILE A 167 5.09 9.15 -10.37
C ILE A 167 4.31 9.22 -9.05
N ARG A 168 3.07 9.69 -9.10
CA ARG A 168 2.21 9.70 -7.92
C ARG A 168 1.88 8.28 -7.51
N VAL A 169 1.81 8.06 -6.21
CA VAL A 169 1.34 6.80 -5.67
C VAL A 169 -0.16 6.88 -5.39
N LEU A 170 -0.84 5.73 -5.48
CA LEU A 170 -2.20 5.60 -5.01
C LEU A 170 -2.28 6.01 -3.55
N ALA A 171 -3.32 6.75 -3.18
CA ALA A 171 -3.70 7.00 -1.79
C ALA A 171 -5.21 7.00 -1.66
N GLY A 172 -5.72 6.21 -0.75
CA GLY A 172 -7.13 6.09 -0.42
C GLY A 172 -7.34 6.02 1.08
N MET A 173 -8.46 6.53 1.55
CA MET A 173 -8.83 6.48 2.96
C MET A 173 -10.31 6.17 3.11
N ARG A 174 -10.61 5.16 3.92
CA ARG A 174 -11.95 4.94 4.44
C ARG A 174 -12.03 5.48 5.86
N ILE A 175 -13.00 6.34 6.12
CA ILE A 175 -13.29 6.85 7.46
C ILE A 175 -14.73 6.48 7.81
N PRO A 176 -15.01 5.83 8.94
CA PRO A 176 -16.36 5.50 9.35
C PRO A 176 -17.31 6.71 9.32
N GLY A 177 -18.48 6.52 8.74
CA GLY A 177 -19.49 7.57 8.64
C GLY A 177 -19.24 8.65 7.57
N ILE A 178 -18.11 8.61 6.86
CA ILE A 178 -17.81 9.55 5.78
C ILE A 178 -17.84 8.82 4.44
N SER A 179 -18.58 9.36 3.48
CA SER A 179 -18.64 8.84 2.12
C SER A 179 -18.29 9.94 1.11
N ASN A 180 -17.71 9.53 -0.03
CA ASN A 180 -17.45 10.40 -1.19
C ASN A 180 -16.60 11.66 -0.89
N LEU A 181 -15.71 11.59 0.09
CA LEU A 181 -14.75 12.66 0.31
C LEU A 181 -13.63 12.56 -0.73
N ARG A 182 -13.46 13.61 -1.53
CA ARG A 182 -12.35 13.76 -2.45
C ARG A 182 -11.44 14.90 -2.01
N ILE A 183 -10.14 14.66 -2.00
CA ILE A 183 -9.12 15.64 -1.66
C ILE A 183 -8.38 16.01 -2.95
N ASP A 184 -8.73 17.16 -3.56
CA ASP A 184 -8.16 17.60 -4.85
C ASP A 184 -6.91 18.48 -4.69
N LYS A 185 -6.40 18.62 -3.47
CA LYS A 185 -5.15 19.36 -3.21
C LYS A 185 -3.97 18.41 -3.11
N PRO A 186 -2.75 18.88 -3.38
CA PRO A 186 -1.55 18.09 -3.15
C PRO A 186 -1.43 17.60 -1.70
N VAL A 187 -1.13 16.33 -1.53
CA VAL A 187 -0.86 15.68 -0.25
C VAL A 187 0.39 14.81 -0.35
N SER A 188 1.04 14.55 0.76
CA SER A 188 2.21 13.69 0.81
C SER A 188 2.06 12.59 1.87
N LYS A 189 2.89 11.57 1.79
CA LYS A 189 2.94 10.51 2.81
C LYS A 189 3.25 11.03 4.21
N LEU A 190 3.96 12.16 4.32
CA LEU A 190 4.23 12.80 5.60
C LEU A 190 2.97 13.34 6.28
N ASP A 191 1.89 13.56 5.51
CA ASP A 191 0.60 14.04 6.00
C ASP A 191 -0.23 12.91 6.65
N ILE A 192 0.14 11.63 6.47
CA ILE A 192 -0.61 10.48 7.01
C ILE A 192 -0.61 10.53 8.53
N LYS A 193 0.56 10.64 9.18
CA LYS A 193 0.68 10.66 10.64
C LYS A 193 -0.18 11.74 11.30
N PRO A 194 -0.07 13.04 10.95
CA PRO A 194 -0.89 14.07 11.57
C PRO A 194 -2.39 13.95 11.23
N THR A 195 -2.74 13.35 10.10
CA THR A 195 -4.15 13.08 9.75
C THR A 195 -4.73 11.97 10.62
N LEU A 196 -4.01 10.86 10.78
CA LEU A 196 -4.41 9.78 11.69
C LEU A 196 -4.54 10.27 13.12
N ALA A 197 -3.55 11.02 13.61
CA ALA A 197 -3.60 11.59 14.95
C ALA A 197 -4.86 12.45 15.15
N TYR A 198 -5.20 13.30 14.18
CA TYR A 198 -6.41 14.10 14.20
C TYR A 198 -7.69 13.24 14.23
N LEU A 199 -7.78 12.22 13.38
CA LEU A 199 -8.94 11.33 13.31
C LEU A 199 -9.14 10.51 14.58
N CYS A 200 -8.05 10.11 15.22
CA CYS A 200 -8.06 9.34 16.45
C CYS A 200 -8.05 10.20 17.72
N ASN A 201 -8.13 11.54 17.60
CA ASN A 201 -8.01 12.48 18.69
C ASN A 201 -6.74 12.28 19.55
N LEU A 202 -5.62 12.05 18.88
CA LEU A 202 -4.29 11.86 19.46
C LEU A 202 -3.41 13.08 19.20
N ASP A 203 -2.42 13.31 20.06
CA ASP A 203 -1.36 14.26 19.77
C ASP A 203 -0.43 13.70 18.70
N SER A 204 -0.26 14.42 17.59
CA SER A 204 0.66 14.01 16.53
C SER A 204 2.14 14.17 16.90
N GLY A 205 2.45 14.90 17.98
CA GLY A 205 3.80 15.29 18.31
C GLY A 205 4.46 16.07 17.17
N VAL A 206 5.79 15.98 17.07
CA VAL A 206 6.53 16.60 15.96
C VAL A 206 6.20 15.86 14.66
N SER A 207 5.76 16.61 13.66
CA SER A 207 5.46 16.11 12.32
C SER A 207 5.93 17.09 11.24
N LEU A 208 6.53 16.57 10.16
CA LEU A 208 6.87 17.35 8.97
C LEU A 208 5.68 17.57 8.03
N GLY A 209 4.66 16.73 8.16
CA GLY A 209 3.41 16.83 7.40
C GLY A 209 2.34 17.64 8.12
N THR A 210 1.21 17.78 7.47
CA THR A 210 0.01 18.48 7.97
C THR A 210 -1.22 17.58 7.81
N ASN A 211 -2.28 17.83 8.58
CA ASN A 211 -3.53 17.11 8.41
C ASN A 211 -4.10 17.31 6.99
N MET A 212 -4.30 16.22 6.24
CA MET A 212 -4.85 16.23 4.87
C MET A 212 -6.24 16.86 4.80
N LEU A 213 -7.02 16.79 5.87
CA LEU A 213 -8.39 17.31 5.92
C LEU A 213 -8.43 18.83 6.19
N ALA A 214 -7.34 19.41 6.68
CA ALA A 214 -7.24 20.84 6.94
C ALA A 214 -6.95 21.65 5.66
N LYS A 215 -7.26 22.94 5.64
CA LYS A 215 -6.79 23.85 4.60
C LYS A 215 -5.28 24.01 4.74
N LYS A 216 -4.54 23.85 3.64
CA LYS A 216 -3.09 24.07 3.60
C LYS A 216 -2.68 24.68 2.28
N ASN A 217 -1.61 25.47 2.30
CA ASN A 217 -1.07 26.18 1.15
C ASN A 217 0.24 25.60 0.62
N PHE A 218 0.76 24.54 1.24
CA PHE A 218 1.99 23.89 0.84
C PHE A 218 1.95 22.40 1.19
N ILE A 219 2.81 21.63 0.54
CA ILE A 219 3.13 20.24 0.91
C ILE A 219 4.63 20.11 1.16
N CYS A 220 4.99 19.15 2.03
CA CYS A 220 6.35 18.71 2.17
C CYS A 220 6.52 17.41 1.37
N LEU A 221 7.46 17.36 0.45
CA LEU A 221 7.78 16.16 -0.32
C LEU A 221 9.05 15.53 0.23
N ASN A 222 9.05 14.21 0.32
CA ASN A 222 10.27 13.44 0.47
C ASN A 222 11.13 13.69 -0.78
N ASN A 223 12.44 13.87 -0.64
CA ASN A 223 13.40 14.13 -1.71
C ASN A 223 13.48 15.58 -2.20
N GLU A 224 13.47 16.54 -1.30
CA GLU A 224 13.83 17.94 -1.57
C GLU A 224 12.99 18.65 -2.65
N ARG A 225 11.82 18.12 -3.00
CA ARG A 225 10.93 18.75 -3.96
C ARG A 225 9.79 19.47 -3.22
N ILE A 226 9.84 20.78 -3.23
CA ILE A 226 8.73 21.64 -2.82
C ILE A 226 7.96 22.00 -4.10
N VAL A 227 6.68 21.75 -4.13
CA VAL A 227 5.75 22.16 -5.18
C VAL A 227 4.69 23.05 -4.57
#